data_d59d3b4906b38331a9c6b990b94cc5b3
#
_entry.id   d59d3b4906b38331a9c6b990b94cc5b3
#
_cell.length_a   1.000
_cell.length_b   1.000
_cell.length_c   1.000
_cell.angle_alpha   90.00
_cell.angle_beta   90.00
_cell.angle_gamma   90.00
#
_symmetry.space_group_name_H-M   'P 1'
#
loop_
_entity.id
_entity.type
_entity.pdbx_description
1 polymer ?
#
loop_
_entity_poly.entity_id
_entity_poly.type
_entity_poly.pdbx_seq_one_letter_code
_entity_poly.pdbx_strand_id
1 'polypeptide(L)'
;MIRGALAAWRRRVRRPRRAAAPRALILLYHRIGEPGVDPWGLTVTPARLAQHLDALRRSRRVVPLHELLERLRRGEGRLAAVTFDDGYSDALTQAAPRLADAGVPATVFVTTGALDRPAEHWWDTLAHLVFAGALPATCDLELAGRPFRMSLEAGASGDHAEATDGPWRAWEPPPGPREALYRALYDLLLPLRELERRRALDALHAWAGVAQAIRASHRLLTAAELRDLARRDHIEIGAHTVTHPWLAAQSVADQAAEIAGSRQAIERVIERPVTAFAYPYGRTEHYTRQTVRLVRRAGFALACANVPGPVDAGTDPFQLPRLQVQNWGVEEFAARLLNLT
;
A
#
# COMPACT_ATOMS: atom_id res chain seq x y z
N MET A 1 2.01 72.06 0.50
CA MET A 1 2.37 70.94 1.40
C MET A 1 1.68 69.64 0.98
N ILE A 2 1.95 69.09 -0.23
CA ILE A 2 1.38 67.82 -0.73
C ILE A 2 2.45 66.95 -1.44
N ARG A 3 3.71 67.12 -1.14
CA ARG A 3 4.79 66.29 -1.74
C ARG A 3 5.45 65.29 -0.80
N GLY A 4 5.02 65.23 0.48
CA GLY A 4 5.61 64.36 1.49
C GLY A 4 4.92 62.98 1.70
N ALA A 5 3.64 62.82 1.26
CA ALA A 5 2.86 61.63 1.56
C ALA A 5 3.01 60.45 0.56
N LEU A 6 3.53 60.70 -0.64
CA LEU A 6 3.70 59.69 -1.70
C LEU A 6 4.99 58.86 -1.58
N ALA A 7 5.97 59.34 -0.81
CA ALA A 7 7.22 58.61 -0.60
C ALA A 7 7.15 57.54 0.50
N ALA A 8 6.23 57.68 1.46
CA ALA A 8 6.05 56.74 2.57
C ALA A 8 5.24 55.49 2.17
N TRP A 9 4.44 55.56 1.10
CA TRP A 9 3.65 54.41 0.63
C TRP A 9 4.44 53.37 -0.19
N ARG A 10 5.58 53.75 -0.76
CA ARG A 10 6.45 52.84 -1.54
C ARG A 10 7.42 52.00 -0.72
N ARG A 11 7.51 52.19 0.60
CA ARG A 11 8.29 51.35 1.53
C ARG A 11 7.46 50.37 2.31
N ARG A 12 6.25 49.98 1.85
CA ARG A 12 5.66 48.71 2.27
C ARG A 12 6.51 47.61 1.69
N VAL A 13 7.56 47.29 2.45
CA VAL A 13 8.38 46.09 2.39
C VAL A 13 7.58 44.98 1.74
N ARG A 14 7.95 44.59 0.52
CA ARG A 14 7.72 43.23 0.04
C ARG A 14 8.38 42.35 1.09
N ARG A 15 7.57 41.83 2.04
CA ARG A 15 8.00 40.72 2.86
C ARG A 15 8.47 39.67 1.86
N PRO A 16 9.75 39.23 1.91
CA PRO A 16 10.15 38.13 1.05
C PRO A 16 9.12 37.04 1.28
N ARG A 17 8.50 36.55 0.20
CA ARG A 17 7.71 35.34 0.26
C ARG A 17 8.62 34.34 0.95
N ARG A 18 8.28 33.93 2.19
CA ARG A 18 9.00 32.85 2.85
C ARG A 18 9.08 31.75 1.82
N ALA A 19 10.29 31.39 1.40
CA ALA A 19 10.47 30.26 0.53
C ALA A 19 9.66 29.11 1.14
N ALA A 20 8.82 28.48 0.32
CA ALA A 20 8.03 27.35 0.80
C ALA A 20 8.99 26.36 1.45
N ALA A 21 8.64 25.88 2.66
CA ALA A 21 9.49 24.92 3.37
C ALA A 21 9.81 23.72 2.45
N PRO A 22 11.04 23.19 2.51
CA PRO A 22 11.42 22.01 1.74
C PRO A 22 10.41 20.88 1.97
N ARG A 23 9.92 20.28 0.88
CA ARG A 23 8.95 19.21 0.90
C ARG A 23 9.43 18.01 0.09
N ALA A 24 9.03 16.83 0.53
CA ALA A 24 9.27 15.58 -0.17
C ALA A 24 7.96 14.83 -0.40
N LEU A 25 7.99 13.84 -1.29
CA LEU A 25 6.91 12.88 -1.50
C LEU A 25 7.42 11.47 -1.21
N ILE A 26 6.56 10.62 -0.65
CA ILE A 26 6.79 9.19 -0.56
C ILE A 26 5.76 8.51 -1.45
N LEU A 27 6.22 7.74 -2.42
CA LEU A 27 5.36 6.99 -3.33
C LEU A 27 5.12 5.59 -2.77
N LEU A 28 3.88 5.14 -2.84
CA LEU A 28 3.46 3.81 -2.42
C LEU A 28 3.00 3.01 -3.63
N TYR A 29 3.71 1.95 -3.95
CA TYR A 29 3.33 0.88 -4.87
C TYR A 29 2.98 -0.38 -4.08
N HIS A 30 2.32 -1.34 -4.73
CA HIS A 30 2.06 -2.67 -4.16
C HIS A 30 2.56 -3.74 -5.13
N ARG A 31 1.88 -3.94 -6.25
CA ARG A 31 2.15 -4.99 -7.23
C ARG A 31 2.70 -4.45 -8.53
N ILE A 32 3.64 -5.19 -9.12
CA ILE A 32 4.17 -4.89 -10.45
C ILE A 32 3.91 -6.08 -11.37
N GLY A 33 2.91 -5.96 -12.23
CA GLY A 33 2.47 -7.04 -13.11
C GLY A 33 1.40 -6.60 -14.09
N GLU A 34 0.85 -7.55 -14.83
CA GLU A 34 -0.31 -7.25 -15.68
C GLU A 34 -1.57 -7.19 -14.83
N PRO A 35 -2.37 -6.13 -14.95
CA PRO A 35 -3.60 -6.01 -14.21
C PRO A 35 -4.64 -7.01 -14.77
N GLY A 36 -5.02 -7.97 -13.92
CA GLY A 36 -6.20 -8.77 -14.13
C GLY A 36 -7.36 -8.20 -13.32
N VAL A 37 -8.07 -9.07 -12.59
CA VAL A 37 -9.04 -8.63 -11.58
C VAL A 37 -8.28 -7.94 -10.44
N ASP A 38 -8.44 -6.63 -10.34
CA ASP A 38 -7.74 -5.77 -9.38
C ASP A 38 -8.69 -4.70 -8.81
N PRO A 39 -9.63 -5.07 -7.94
CA PRO A 39 -10.65 -4.14 -7.45
C PRO A 39 -10.08 -2.95 -6.67
N TRP A 40 -8.90 -3.09 -6.08
CA TRP A 40 -8.26 -2.04 -5.28
C TRP A 40 -7.22 -1.22 -6.06
N GLY A 41 -6.99 -1.52 -7.35
CA GLY A 41 -6.03 -0.76 -8.17
C GLY A 41 -4.60 -0.84 -7.65
N LEU A 42 -4.20 -2.01 -7.14
CA LEU A 42 -2.87 -2.23 -6.55
C LEU A 42 -1.79 -2.50 -7.59
N THR A 43 -2.18 -2.91 -8.80
CA THR A 43 -1.25 -3.36 -9.82
C THR A 43 -0.85 -2.21 -10.75
N VAL A 44 0.45 -2.04 -10.93
CA VAL A 44 1.07 -1.15 -11.92
C VAL A 44 1.85 -2.02 -12.90
N THR A 45 1.69 -1.78 -14.22
CA THR A 45 2.43 -2.57 -15.19
C THR A 45 3.93 -2.28 -15.13
N PRO A 46 4.79 -3.26 -15.48
CA PRO A 46 6.24 -3.05 -15.53
C PRO A 46 6.65 -1.87 -16.42
N ALA A 47 5.95 -1.67 -17.53
CA ALA A 47 6.19 -0.54 -18.44
C ALA A 47 5.82 0.80 -17.77
N ARG A 48 4.69 0.87 -17.05
CA ARG A 48 4.30 2.07 -16.31
C ARG A 48 5.25 2.39 -15.17
N LEU A 49 5.71 1.37 -14.42
CA LEU A 49 6.72 1.60 -13.41
C LEU A 49 7.97 2.27 -13.99
N ALA A 50 8.50 1.76 -15.10
CA ALA A 50 9.67 2.35 -15.76
C ALA A 50 9.42 3.83 -16.16
N GLN A 51 8.24 4.14 -16.72
CA GLN A 51 7.84 5.50 -17.07
C GLN A 51 7.71 6.41 -15.84
N HIS A 52 7.14 5.89 -14.74
CA HIS A 52 7.01 6.62 -13.47
C HIS A 52 8.37 6.93 -12.86
N LEU A 53 9.29 5.96 -12.84
CA LEU A 53 10.66 6.16 -12.31
C LEU A 53 11.42 7.22 -13.11
N ASP A 54 11.29 7.20 -14.43
CA ASP A 54 11.93 8.20 -15.30
C ASP A 54 11.34 9.61 -15.05
N ALA A 55 10.02 9.76 -15.01
CA ALA A 55 9.36 11.03 -14.70
C ALA A 55 9.70 11.53 -13.28
N LEU A 56 9.78 10.63 -12.31
CA LEU A 56 10.17 10.96 -10.94
C LEU A 56 11.59 11.52 -10.87
N ARG A 57 12.56 10.86 -11.49
CA ARG A 57 13.98 11.28 -11.52
C ARG A 57 14.18 12.62 -12.20
N ARG A 58 13.41 12.94 -13.24
CA ARG A 58 13.45 14.26 -13.91
C ARG A 58 12.91 15.39 -13.03
N SER A 59 11.99 15.07 -12.11
CA SER A 59 11.31 16.08 -11.30
C SER A 59 11.84 16.20 -9.88
N ARG A 60 12.44 15.14 -9.34
CA ARG A 60 12.86 15.03 -7.93
C ARG A 60 14.14 14.23 -7.77
N ARG A 61 14.87 14.52 -6.69
CA ARG A 61 15.94 13.65 -6.23
C ARG A 61 15.35 12.52 -5.40
N VAL A 62 15.50 11.28 -5.90
CA VAL A 62 15.05 10.10 -5.15
C VAL A 62 16.13 9.69 -4.17
N VAL A 63 15.72 9.44 -2.92
CA VAL A 63 16.62 9.10 -1.80
C VAL A 63 16.07 7.90 -1.02
N PRO A 64 16.91 7.15 -0.30
CA PRO A 64 16.45 6.13 0.64
C PRO A 64 15.47 6.72 1.65
N LEU A 65 14.46 5.93 2.04
CA LEU A 65 13.41 6.39 2.95
C LEU A 65 13.96 6.84 4.30
N HIS A 66 14.93 6.11 4.84
CA HIS A 66 15.54 6.43 6.15
C HIS A 66 16.28 7.77 6.16
N GLU A 67 16.76 8.25 5.01
CA GLU A 67 17.47 9.54 4.91
C GLU A 67 16.52 10.74 4.72
N LEU A 68 15.27 10.49 4.31
CA LEU A 68 14.36 11.53 3.80
C LEU A 68 14.16 12.69 4.80
N LEU A 69 13.84 12.38 6.06
CA LEU A 69 13.58 13.40 7.08
C LEU A 69 14.85 14.17 7.46
N GLU A 70 16.00 13.51 7.54
CA GLU A 70 17.26 14.17 7.85
C GLU A 70 17.66 15.14 6.75
N ARG A 71 17.53 14.74 5.49
CA ARG A 71 17.79 15.61 4.34
C ARG A 71 16.87 16.83 4.31
N LEU A 72 15.56 16.64 4.61
CA LEU A 72 14.62 17.75 4.74
C LEU A 72 15.02 18.72 5.87
N ARG A 73 15.49 18.21 7.01
CA ARG A 73 15.98 19.03 8.12
C ARG A 73 17.25 19.83 7.77
N ARG A 74 18.06 19.32 6.85
CA ARG A 74 19.21 20.03 6.28
C ARG A 74 18.81 21.06 5.21
N GLY A 75 17.51 21.20 4.92
CA GLY A 75 17.00 22.16 3.94
C GLY A 75 16.98 21.66 2.49
N GLU A 76 17.25 20.37 2.23
CA GLU A 76 17.13 19.79 0.90
C GLU A 76 15.65 19.70 0.52
N GLY A 77 15.28 20.19 -0.67
CA GLY A 77 13.92 20.13 -1.19
C GLY A 77 13.81 19.28 -2.45
N ARG A 78 12.56 19.09 -2.94
CA ARG A 78 12.27 18.30 -4.13
C ARG A 78 12.75 16.85 -4.01
N LEU A 79 12.69 16.29 -2.81
CA LEU A 79 13.04 14.91 -2.55
C LEU A 79 11.85 13.99 -2.81
N ALA A 80 12.16 12.73 -3.10
CA ALA A 80 11.18 11.65 -3.11
C ALA A 80 11.78 10.35 -2.53
N ALA A 81 10.93 9.49 -1.99
CA ALA A 81 11.24 8.09 -1.68
C ALA A 81 10.24 7.17 -2.36
N VAL A 82 10.66 5.97 -2.72
CA VAL A 82 9.81 4.95 -3.34
C VAL A 82 9.62 3.81 -2.36
N THR A 83 8.37 3.38 -2.17
CA THR A 83 8.04 2.27 -1.27
C THR A 83 7.10 1.28 -1.95
N PHE A 84 7.21 0.01 -1.56
CA PHE A 84 6.32 -1.08 -1.96
C PHE A 84 5.78 -1.75 -0.71
N ASP A 85 4.48 -2.04 -0.65
CA ASP A 85 3.86 -2.72 0.48
C ASP A 85 3.52 -4.18 0.14
N ASP A 86 3.05 -4.92 1.14
CA ASP A 86 2.48 -6.27 1.11
C ASP A 86 3.48 -7.41 0.94
N GLY A 87 4.63 -7.19 0.34
CA GLY A 87 5.63 -8.25 0.15
C GLY A 87 5.30 -9.23 -0.97
N TYR A 88 4.64 -8.78 -2.05
CA TYR A 88 4.46 -9.59 -3.26
C TYR A 88 5.80 -9.99 -3.88
N SER A 89 5.86 -11.18 -4.46
CA SER A 89 7.09 -11.70 -5.09
C SER A 89 7.52 -10.91 -6.32
N ASP A 90 6.63 -10.14 -6.92
CA ASP A 90 6.94 -9.26 -8.04
C ASP A 90 7.82 -8.06 -7.62
N ALA A 91 7.90 -7.74 -6.35
CA ALA A 91 8.88 -6.78 -5.83
C ALA A 91 10.32 -7.23 -6.15
N LEU A 92 10.61 -8.53 -6.05
CA LEU A 92 11.90 -9.09 -6.43
C LEU A 92 12.04 -9.25 -7.96
N THR A 93 11.03 -9.82 -8.62
CA THR A 93 11.14 -10.28 -10.00
C THR A 93 10.88 -9.18 -11.03
N GLN A 94 10.09 -8.17 -10.69
CA GLN A 94 9.68 -7.11 -11.61
C GLN A 94 10.15 -5.71 -11.16
N ALA A 95 9.99 -5.36 -9.87
CA ALA A 95 10.33 -4.03 -9.39
C ALA A 95 11.85 -3.85 -9.23
N ALA A 96 12.53 -4.73 -8.51
CA ALA A 96 13.95 -4.58 -8.17
C ALA A 96 14.87 -4.42 -9.41
N PRO A 97 14.72 -5.17 -10.52
CA PRO A 97 15.53 -4.93 -11.71
C PRO A 97 15.33 -3.53 -12.30
N ARG A 98 14.09 -3.06 -12.39
CA ARG A 98 13.76 -1.74 -12.96
C ARG A 98 14.22 -0.57 -12.08
N LEU A 99 14.17 -0.77 -10.77
CA LEU A 99 14.74 0.17 -9.80
C LEU A 99 16.27 0.26 -9.95
N ALA A 100 16.95 -0.88 -10.13
CA ALA A 100 18.39 -0.93 -10.39
C ALA A 100 18.75 -0.21 -11.69
N ASP A 101 18.06 -0.53 -12.79
CA ASP A 101 18.28 0.10 -14.11
C ASP A 101 18.05 1.63 -14.04
N ALA A 102 17.07 2.06 -13.25
CA ALA A 102 16.81 3.47 -13.02
C ALA A 102 17.75 4.12 -12.00
N GLY A 103 18.56 3.39 -11.24
CA GLY A 103 19.35 3.91 -10.13
C GLY A 103 18.51 4.53 -9.02
N VAL A 104 17.34 3.93 -8.73
CA VAL A 104 16.36 4.43 -7.76
C VAL A 104 16.35 3.52 -6.54
N PRO A 105 16.65 4.03 -5.34
CA PRO A 105 16.48 3.26 -4.10
C PRO A 105 15.00 3.13 -3.74
N ALA A 106 14.64 1.99 -3.11
CA ALA A 106 13.29 1.75 -2.62
C ALA A 106 13.28 0.99 -1.29
N THR A 107 12.19 1.12 -0.54
CA THR A 107 11.92 0.32 0.66
C THR A 107 10.75 -0.62 0.36
N VAL A 108 10.93 -1.92 0.62
CA VAL A 108 9.88 -2.94 0.48
C VAL A 108 9.40 -3.36 1.86
N PHE A 109 8.15 -3.09 2.17
CA PHE A 109 7.50 -3.47 3.41
C PHE A 109 6.84 -4.84 3.27
N VAL A 110 7.29 -5.80 4.08
CA VAL A 110 6.98 -7.22 3.92
C VAL A 110 6.07 -7.73 5.02
N THR A 111 4.97 -8.39 4.65
CA THR A 111 4.19 -9.23 5.55
C THR A 111 4.91 -10.56 5.77
N THR A 112 4.96 -11.05 6.99
CA THR A 112 5.85 -12.18 7.32
C THR A 112 5.15 -13.53 7.46
N GLY A 113 3.82 -13.56 7.45
CA GLY A 113 3.05 -14.80 7.65
C GLY A 113 3.14 -15.82 6.51
N ALA A 114 3.76 -15.42 5.38
CA ALA A 114 3.95 -16.26 4.21
C ALA A 114 5.41 -16.68 3.96
N LEU A 115 6.36 -16.28 4.79
CA LEU A 115 7.78 -16.51 4.53
C LEU A 115 8.18 -17.98 4.49
N ASP A 116 7.49 -18.83 5.27
CA ASP A 116 7.78 -20.26 5.37
C ASP A 116 6.94 -21.13 4.42
N ARG A 117 5.97 -20.55 3.71
CA ARG A 117 5.06 -21.26 2.80
C ARG A 117 4.50 -20.32 1.76
N PRO A 118 4.27 -20.77 0.53
CA PRO A 118 3.57 -19.98 -0.47
C PRO A 118 2.17 -19.57 0.02
N ALA A 119 1.81 -18.31 -0.18
CA ALA A 119 0.48 -17.78 0.13
C ALA A 119 0.14 -16.61 -0.79
N GLU A 120 -1.15 -16.30 -0.86
CA GLU A 120 -1.69 -15.06 -1.42
C GLU A 120 -2.31 -14.25 -0.30
N HIS A 121 -2.51 -12.97 -0.54
CA HIS A 121 -3.33 -12.16 0.36
C HIS A 121 -4.81 -12.54 0.25
N TRP A 122 -5.50 -12.44 1.36
CA TRP A 122 -6.90 -12.84 1.45
C TRP A 122 -7.84 -12.07 0.49
N TRP A 123 -7.54 -10.81 0.19
CA TRP A 123 -8.33 -10.01 -0.75
C TRP A 123 -8.11 -10.42 -2.21
N ASP A 124 -6.93 -10.92 -2.55
CA ASP A 124 -6.66 -11.48 -3.88
C ASP A 124 -7.37 -12.83 -4.05
N THR A 125 -7.36 -13.66 -2.99
CA THR A 125 -8.14 -14.90 -2.94
C THR A 125 -9.63 -14.60 -3.07
N LEU A 126 -10.15 -13.63 -2.32
CA LEU A 126 -11.56 -13.22 -2.40
C LEU A 126 -11.93 -12.72 -3.81
N ALA A 127 -11.09 -11.87 -4.40
CA ALA A 127 -11.30 -11.38 -5.76
C ALA A 127 -11.34 -12.54 -6.77
N HIS A 128 -10.44 -13.50 -6.64
CA HIS A 128 -10.45 -14.70 -7.47
C HIS A 128 -11.74 -15.51 -7.31
N LEU A 129 -12.16 -15.77 -6.07
CA LEU A 129 -13.40 -16.52 -5.78
C LEU A 129 -14.62 -15.85 -6.40
N VAL A 130 -14.74 -14.54 -6.30
CA VAL A 130 -15.91 -13.82 -6.77
C VAL A 130 -15.92 -13.60 -8.28
N PHE A 131 -14.74 -13.43 -8.91
CA PHE A 131 -14.68 -12.98 -10.32
C PHE A 131 -14.18 -14.03 -11.31
N ALA A 132 -13.56 -15.14 -10.88
CA ALA A 132 -12.89 -16.06 -11.79
C ALA A 132 -13.77 -17.15 -12.43
N GLY A 133 -15.02 -17.32 -12.03
CA GLY A 133 -15.85 -18.41 -12.54
C GLY A 133 -17.36 -18.21 -12.36
N ALA A 134 -18.12 -19.23 -12.68
CA ALA A 134 -19.55 -19.26 -12.39
C ALA A 134 -19.75 -19.38 -10.88
N LEU A 135 -20.72 -18.62 -10.35
CA LEU A 135 -21.10 -18.68 -8.94
C LEU A 135 -22.53 -19.26 -8.81
N PRO A 136 -22.84 -19.90 -7.66
CA PRO A 136 -24.24 -20.22 -7.33
C PRO A 136 -25.10 -18.95 -7.32
N ALA A 137 -26.39 -19.09 -7.68
CA ALA A 137 -27.32 -17.96 -7.73
C ALA A 137 -27.53 -17.26 -6.36
N THR A 138 -27.17 -17.92 -5.27
CA THR A 138 -27.29 -17.38 -3.93
C THR A 138 -26.05 -17.74 -3.10
N CYS A 139 -25.50 -16.75 -2.42
CA CYS A 139 -24.54 -16.98 -1.33
C CYS A 139 -25.31 -17.05 -0.02
N ASP A 140 -25.39 -18.22 0.60
CA ASP A 140 -26.06 -18.46 1.87
C ASP A 140 -25.12 -19.26 2.77
N LEU A 141 -24.40 -18.56 3.66
CA LEU A 141 -23.33 -19.12 4.48
C LEU A 141 -23.38 -18.56 5.91
N GLU A 142 -22.80 -19.30 6.84
CA GLU A 142 -22.42 -18.76 8.13
C GLU A 142 -20.93 -18.35 8.09
N LEU A 143 -20.66 -17.05 8.20
CA LEU A 143 -19.31 -16.50 8.15
C LEU A 143 -18.99 -15.80 9.47
N ALA A 144 -17.93 -16.24 10.13
CA ALA A 144 -17.50 -15.71 11.44
C ALA A 144 -18.63 -15.70 12.50
N GLY A 145 -19.44 -16.76 12.54
CA GLY A 145 -20.56 -16.90 13.48
C GLY A 145 -21.78 -16.02 13.16
N ARG A 146 -21.88 -15.51 11.92
CA ARG A 146 -22.99 -14.67 11.47
C ARG A 146 -23.59 -15.21 10.17
N PRO A 147 -24.93 -15.22 10.01
CA PRO A 147 -25.53 -15.56 8.74
C PRO A 147 -25.20 -14.48 7.70
N PHE A 148 -24.77 -14.91 6.55
CA PHE A 148 -24.54 -14.06 5.37
C PHE A 148 -25.36 -14.60 4.21
N ARG A 149 -26.28 -13.79 3.69
CA ARG A 149 -27.13 -14.19 2.57
C ARG A 149 -27.21 -13.08 1.53
N MET A 150 -26.92 -13.42 0.26
CA MET A 150 -27.02 -12.49 -0.87
C MET A 150 -27.44 -13.26 -2.13
N SER A 151 -28.43 -12.72 -2.89
CA SER A 151 -28.82 -13.23 -4.20
C SER A 151 -27.96 -12.64 -5.30
N LEU A 152 -27.62 -13.47 -6.29
CA LEU A 152 -26.81 -13.13 -7.46
C LEU A 152 -27.59 -13.32 -8.77
N GLU A 153 -28.93 -13.48 -8.72
CA GLU A 153 -29.77 -13.91 -9.86
C GLU A 153 -29.65 -12.99 -11.10
N ALA A 154 -29.33 -11.72 -10.92
CA ALA A 154 -29.15 -10.76 -12.02
C ALA A 154 -27.73 -10.73 -12.64
N GLY A 155 -26.78 -11.57 -12.20
CA GLY A 155 -25.38 -11.49 -12.60
C GLY A 155 -24.59 -12.80 -12.50
N ALA A 156 -25.27 -13.95 -12.41
CA ALA A 156 -24.62 -15.25 -12.31
C ALA A 156 -23.93 -15.70 -13.62
N SER A 157 -24.31 -15.19 -14.78
CA SER A 157 -23.60 -15.35 -16.04
C SER A 157 -22.37 -14.43 -16.07
N GLY A 158 -21.21 -15.00 -16.41
CA GLY A 158 -19.89 -14.35 -16.37
C GLY A 158 -19.66 -13.15 -17.31
N ASP A 159 -20.70 -12.57 -17.90
CA ASP A 159 -20.62 -11.34 -18.64
C ASP A 159 -20.54 -10.17 -17.66
N HIS A 160 -19.30 -9.79 -17.30
CA HIS A 160 -19.06 -8.46 -16.78
C HIS A 160 -19.50 -7.48 -17.85
N ALA A 161 -20.55 -6.71 -17.59
CA ALA A 161 -20.88 -5.57 -18.45
C ALA A 161 -19.58 -4.75 -18.58
N GLU A 162 -19.14 -4.53 -19.83
CA GLU A 162 -18.03 -3.63 -20.11
C GLU A 162 -18.36 -2.30 -19.43
N ALA A 163 -17.71 -2.04 -18.31
CA ALA A 163 -17.84 -0.78 -17.61
C ALA A 163 -17.35 0.31 -18.57
N THR A 164 -18.14 1.31 -18.78
CA THR A 164 -18.00 2.34 -19.80
C THR A 164 -16.69 3.15 -19.73
N ASP A 165 -15.87 3.02 -18.66
CA ASP A 165 -14.62 3.78 -18.49
C ASP A 165 -13.50 3.01 -17.74
N GLY A 166 -13.37 1.69 -17.92
CA GLY A 166 -12.31 0.90 -17.32
C GLY A 166 -12.80 -0.08 -16.22
N PRO A 167 -11.91 -0.86 -15.61
CA PRO A 167 -12.28 -1.85 -14.59
C PRO A 167 -12.82 -1.17 -13.34
N TRP A 168 -13.96 -1.69 -12.82
CA TRP A 168 -14.57 -1.22 -11.56
C TRP A 168 -13.55 -1.19 -10.41
N ARG A 169 -13.70 -0.20 -9.54
CA ARG A 169 -12.91 -0.03 -8.34
C ARG A 169 -13.76 -0.22 -7.09
N ALA A 170 -13.21 -0.92 -6.10
CA ALA A 170 -13.94 -1.27 -4.89
C ALA A 170 -14.37 -0.06 -4.01
N TRP A 171 -13.87 1.14 -4.26
CA TRP A 171 -14.35 2.39 -3.64
C TRP A 171 -15.50 3.05 -4.39
N GLU A 172 -15.88 2.54 -5.56
CA GLU A 172 -16.99 3.01 -6.37
C GLU A 172 -18.27 2.23 -6.03
N PRO A 173 -19.46 2.76 -6.32
CA PRO A 173 -20.68 1.98 -6.23
C PRO A 173 -20.58 0.70 -7.06
N PRO A 174 -21.00 -0.47 -6.53
CA PRO A 174 -20.93 -1.71 -7.29
C PRO A 174 -21.90 -1.67 -8.48
N PRO A 175 -21.45 -1.94 -9.71
CA PRO A 175 -22.30 -1.91 -10.91
C PRO A 175 -23.19 -3.15 -11.03
N GLY A 176 -22.86 -4.24 -10.34
CA GLY A 176 -23.59 -5.49 -10.42
C GLY A 176 -23.54 -6.32 -9.14
N PRO A 177 -24.23 -7.45 -9.14
CA PRO A 177 -24.33 -8.32 -7.96
C PRO A 177 -22.99 -8.92 -7.52
N ARG A 178 -22.06 -9.18 -8.44
CA ARG A 178 -20.72 -9.73 -8.11
C ARG A 178 -19.87 -8.71 -7.37
N GLU A 179 -19.84 -7.47 -7.86
CA GLU A 179 -19.12 -6.38 -7.22
C GLU A 179 -19.73 -6.06 -5.84
N ALA A 180 -21.06 -6.12 -5.75
CA ALA A 180 -21.76 -5.97 -4.47
C ALA A 180 -21.41 -7.12 -3.49
N LEU A 181 -21.37 -8.37 -3.98
CA LEU A 181 -20.92 -9.51 -3.18
C LEU A 181 -19.48 -9.33 -2.71
N TYR A 182 -18.56 -9.02 -3.63
CA TYR A 182 -17.15 -8.78 -3.29
C TYR A 182 -17.03 -7.74 -2.18
N ARG A 183 -17.72 -6.61 -2.33
CA ARG A 183 -17.66 -5.51 -1.38
C ARG A 183 -18.22 -5.91 -0.01
N ALA A 184 -19.36 -6.57 0.03
CA ALA A 184 -19.99 -7.05 1.27
C ALA A 184 -19.10 -8.08 2.00
N LEU A 185 -18.52 -9.02 1.27
CA LEU A 185 -17.58 -10.00 1.82
C LEU A 185 -16.28 -9.35 2.27
N TYR A 186 -15.73 -8.40 1.50
CA TYR A 186 -14.54 -7.66 1.91
C TYR A 186 -14.75 -6.92 3.22
N ASP A 187 -15.84 -6.17 3.35
CA ASP A 187 -16.18 -5.41 4.56
C ASP A 187 -16.40 -6.32 5.78
N LEU A 188 -16.96 -7.52 5.56
CA LEU A 188 -17.12 -8.54 6.60
C LEU A 188 -15.78 -9.14 7.05
N LEU A 189 -14.90 -9.47 6.09
CA LEU A 189 -13.63 -10.16 6.34
C LEU A 189 -12.55 -9.25 6.89
N LEU A 190 -12.58 -7.97 6.54
CA LEU A 190 -11.55 -6.98 6.86
C LEU A 190 -11.22 -6.89 8.37
N PRO A 191 -12.20 -6.80 9.29
CA PRO A 191 -11.91 -6.67 10.72
C PRO A 191 -11.57 -7.99 11.42
N LEU A 192 -11.74 -9.13 10.75
CA LEU A 192 -11.55 -10.44 11.35
C LEU A 192 -10.09 -10.73 11.70
N ARG A 193 -9.90 -11.54 12.74
CA ARG A 193 -8.60 -12.14 13.03
C ARG A 193 -8.25 -13.18 11.98
N GLU A 194 -6.97 -13.43 11.77
CA GLU A 194 -6.47 -14.30 10.71
C GLU A 194 -7.13 -15.69 10.69
N LEU A 195 -7.29 -16.34 11.85
CA LEU A 195 -7.90 -17.67 11.91
C LEU A 195 -9.39 -17.66 11.50
N GLU A 196 -10.12 -16.63 11.92
CA GLU A 196 -11.55 -16.49 11.57
C GLU A 196 -11.71 -16.19 10.08
N ARG A 197 -10.84 -15.33 9.55
CA ARG A 197 -10.81 -14.97 8.14
C ARG A 197 -10.48 -16.18 7.25
N ARG A 198 -9.52 -17.02 7.65
CA ARG A 198 -9.21 -18.28 6.94
C ARG A 198 -10.41 -19.21 6.88
N ARG A 199 -11.09 -19.44 8.02
CA ARG A 199 -12.28 -20.29 8.07
C ARG A 199 -13.39 -19.76 7.16
N ALA A 200 -13.58 -18.44 7.12
CA ALA A 200 -14.55 -17.81 6.23
C ALA A 200 -14.17 -18.00 4.75
N LEU A 201 -12.89 -17.86 4.40
CA LEU A 201 -12.41 -18.12 3.05
C LEU A 201 -12.54 -19.59 2.65
N ASP A 202 -12.28 -20.54 3.57
CA ASP A 202 -12.47 -21.97 3.33
C ASP A 202 -13.95 -22.27 3.02
N ALA A 203 -14.89 -21.67 3.76
CA ALA A 203 -16.32 -21.79 3.47
C ALA A 203 -16.71 -21.18 2.11
N LEU A 204 -16.10 -20.03 1.75
CA LEU A 204 -16.32 -19.39 0.45
C LEU A 204 -15.75 -20.21 -0.70
N HIS A 205 -14.60 -20.87 -0.54
CA HIS A 205 -14.05 -21.81 -1.51
C HIS A 205 -15.00 -22.99 -1.76
N ALA A 206 -15.51 -23.59 -0.69
CA ALA A 206 -16.47 -24.68 -0.78
C ALA A 206 -17.78 -24.26 -1.47
N TRP A 207 -18.29 -23.08 -1.13
CA TRP A 207 -19.51 -22.51 -1.74
C TRP A 207 -19.33 -22.21 -3.24
N ALA A 208 -18.22 -21.57 -3.60
CA ALA A 208 -17.93 -21.18 -5.00
C ALA A 208 -17.52 -22.38 -5.88
N GLY A 209 -17.22 -23.55 -5.30
CA GLY A 209 -16.69 -24.71 -6.02
C GLY A 209 -15.31 -24.48 -6.63
N VAL A 210 -14.55 -23.51 -6.11
CA VAL A 210 -13.22 -23.12 -6.58
C VAL A 210 -12.16 -23.75 -5.69
N ALA A 211 -11.25 -24.54 -6.29
CA ALA A 211 -10.16 -25.15 -5.54
C ALA A 211 -9.21 -24.08 -4.95
N GLN A 212 -8.69 -24.36 -3.77
CA GLN A 212 -7.62 -23.54 -3.20
C GLN A 212 -6.35 -23.73 -4.00
N ALA A 213 -5.90 -22.67 -4.66
CA ALA A 213 -4.66 -22.66 -5.43
C ALA A 213 -3.94 -21.33 -5.24
N ILE A 214 -2.62 -21.38 -5.16
CA ILE A 214 -1.79 -20.18 -5.08
C ILE A 214 -1.34 -19.82 -6.47
N ARG A 215 -1.80 -18.67 -6.96
CA ARG A 215 -1.47 -18.17 -8.29
C ARG A 215 -0.05 -17.58 -8.28
N ALA A 216 0.79 -18.01 -9.21
CA ALA A 216 2.18 -17.53 -9.31
C ALA A 216 2.27 -15.99 -9.39
N SER A 217 1.29 -15.36 -10.03
CA SER A 217 1.21 -13.89 -10.17
C SER A 217 0.78 -13.14 -8.91
N HIS A 218 0.26 -13.81 -7.87
CA HIS A 218 -0.28 -13.18 -6.66
C HIS A 218 0.43 -13.65 -5.38
N ARG A 219 1.42 -14.54 -5.50
CA ARG A 219 2.12 -15.09 -4.35
C ARG A 219 3.02 -14.04 -3.68
N LEU A 220 3.21 -14.23 -2.40
CA LEU A 220 4.10 -13.43 -1.56
C LEU A 220 5.54 -13.96 -1.62
N LEU A 221 6.49 -13.14 -1.16
CA LEU A 221 7.89 -13.51 -1.02
C LEU A 221 8.06 -14.67 -0.03
N THR A 222 8.89 -15.63 -0.40
CA THR A 222 9.43 -16.64 0.51
C THR A 222 10.62 -16.07 1.29
N ALA A 223 11.04 -16.73 2.37
CA ALA A 223 12.24 -16.33 3.12
C ALA A 223 13.52 -16.30 2.27
N ALA A 224 13.65 -17.24 1.31
CA ALA A 224 14.79 -17.26 0.38
C ALA A 224 14.77 -16.04 -0.55
N GLU A 225 13.62 -15.69 -1.11
CA GLU A 225 13.44 -14.52 -1.98
C GLU A 225 13.59 -13.20 -1.22
N LEU A 226 13.12 -13.15 0.03
CA LEU A 226 13.33 -11.98 0.89
C LEU A 226 14.83 -11.76 1.16
N ARG A 227 15.58 -12.84 1.39
CA ARG A 227 17.04 -12.77 1.57
C ARG A 227 17.75 -12.30 0.29
N ASP A 228 17.30 -12.77 -0.88
CA ASP A 228 17.83 -12.31 -2.16
C ASP A 228 17.51 -10.84 -2.43
N LEU A 229 16.27 -10.41 -2.18
CA LEU A 229 15.85 -9.02 -2.30
C LEU A 229 16.66 -8.11 -1.38
N ALA A 230 16.88 -8.53 -0.14
CA ALA A 230 17.63 -7.77 0.87
C ALA A 230 19.13 -7.59 0.55
N ARG A 231 19.69 -8.40 -0.36
CA ARG A 231 21.09 -8.26 -0.83
C ARG A 231 21.27 -7.21 -1.92
N ARG A 232 20.18 -6.64 -2.43
CA ARG A 232 20.23 -5.60 -3.46
C ARG A 232 20.55 -4.25 -2.79
N ASP A 233 21.67 -3.64 -3.14
CA ASP A 233 22.15 -2.40 -2.48
C ASP A 233 21.16 -1.23 -2.53
N HIS A 234 20.27 -1.23 -3.52
CA HIS A 234 19.24 -0.19 -3.70
C HIS A 234 17.91 -0.53 -3.03
N ILE A 235 17.82 -1.68 -2.32
CA ILE A 235 16.58 -2.12 -1.64
C ILE A 235 16.78 -2.15 -0.12
N GLU A 236 15.90 -1.49 0.58
CA GLU A 236 15.72 -1.60 2.02
C GLU A 236 14.50 -2.48 2.31
N ILE A 237 14.56 -3.25 3.41
CA ILE A 237 13.42 -4.05 3.87
C ILE A 237 12.82 -3.38 5.10
N GLY A 238 11.50 -3.18 5.05
CA GLY A 238 10.67 -2.75 6.17
C GLY A 238 9.66 -3.82 6.58
N ALA A 239 9.01 -3.64 7.72
CA ALA A 239 8.00 -4.56 8.23
C ALA A 239 6.58 -4.07 7.94
N HIS A 240 5.66 -5.03 7.66
CA HIS A 240 4.25 -4.76 7.35
C HIS A 240 3.33 -5.72 8.12
N THR A 241 3.61 -5.96 9.41
CA THR A 241 2.95 -6.95 10.26
C THR A 241 3.17 -8.41 9.84
N VAL A 242 2.62 -9.34 10.58
CA VAL A 242 2.68 -10.78 10.26
C VAL A 242 1.60 -11.14 9.26
N THR A 243 0.32 -10.83 9.56
CA THR A 243 -0.85 -11.32 8.81
C THR A 243 -1.65 -10.21 8.11
N HIS A 244 -1.12 -8.98 8.07
CA HIS A 244 -1.79 -7.82 7.48
C HIS A 244 -3.20 -7.57 8.06
N PRO A 245 -3.36 -7.44 9.40
CA PRO A 245 -4.66 -7.19 10.01
C PRO A 245 -5.06 -5.70 9.95
N TRP A 246 -6.34 -5.41 10.04
CA TRP A 246 -6.79 -4.08 10.45
C TRP A 246 -6.43 -3.86 11.93
N LEU A 247 -5.30 -3.20 12.17
CA LEU A 247 -4.72 -3.10 13.52
C LEU A 247 -5.67 -2.46 14.52
N ALA A 248 -6.40 -1.40 14.15
CA ALA A 248 -7.35 -0.74 15.05
C ALA A 248 -8.51 -1.65 15.50
N ALA A 249 -8.81 -2.71 14.74
CA ALA A 249 -9.84 -3.70 15.09
C ALA A 249 -9.29 -4.83 15.99
N GLN A 250 -7.97 -4.91 16.19
CA GLN A 250 -7.34 -5.97 16.98
C GLN A 250 -7.10 -5.54 18.45
N SER A 251 -7.02 -6.51 19.34
CA SER A 251 -6.61 -6.26 20.72
C SER A 251 -5.20 -5.66 20.79
N VAL A 252 -4.88 -4.94 21.86
CA VAL A 252 -3.53 -4.35 22.07
C VAL A 252 -2.45 -5.43 22.05
N ALA A 253 -2.73 -6.61 22.61
CA ALA A 253 -1.80 -7.74 22.63
C ALA A 253 -1.57 -8.30 21.22
N ASP A 254 -2.63 -8.47 20.42
CA ASP A 254 -2.51 -8.92 19.03
C ASP A 254 -1.74 -7.92 18.19
N GLN A 255 -2.06 -6.61 18.31
CA GLN A 255 -1.29 -5.56 17.63
C GLN A 255 0.21 -5.63 17.98
N ALA A 256 0.56 -5.79 19.25
CA ALA A 256 1.95 -5.90 19.69
C ALA A 256 2.64 -7.13 19.09
N ALA A 257 1.95 -8.27 19.05
CA ALA A 257 2.46 -9.50 18.45
C ALA A 257 2.67 -9.36 16.93
N GLU A 258 1.73 -8.78 16.23
CA GLU A 258 1.81 -8.51 14.78
C GLU A 258 2.98 -7.58 14.43
N ILE A 259 3.14 -6.49 15.18
CA ILE A 259 4.17 -5.48 14.94
C ILE A 259 5.57 -6.03 15.30
N ALA A 260 5.75 -6.56 16.50
CA ALA A 260 7.05 -7.04 16.95
C ALA A 260 7.44 -8.36 16.27
N GLY A 261 6.48 -9.25 16.05
CA GLY A 261 6.68 -10.53 15.37
C GLY A 261 7.17 -10.37 13.93
N SER A 262 6.62 -9.41 13.18
CA SER A 262 7.07 -9.15 11.82
C SER A 262 8.52 -8.66 11.77
N ARG A 263 8.90 -7.73 12.66
CA ARG A 263 10.27 -7.27 12.77
C ARG A 263 11.24 -8.42 13.01
N GLN A 264 10.96 -9.21 14.06
CA GLN A 264 11.80 -10.33 14.45
C GLN A 264 11.92 -11.40 13.33
N ALA A 265 10.82 -11.67 12.61
CA ALA A 265 10.83 -12.63 11.53
C ALA A 265 11.71 -12.16 10.36
N ILE A 266 11.61 -10.89 9.97
CA ILE A 266 12.45 -10.33 8.92
C ILE A 266 13.92 -10.30 9.36
N GLU A 267 14.23 -9.77 10.54
CA GLU A 267 15.60 -9.67 11.08
C GLU A 267 16.31 -11.04 11.13
N ARG A 268 15.59 -12.12 11.47
CA ARG A 268 16.12 -13.50 11.40
C ARG A 268 16.48 -13.96 9.98
N VAL A 269 15.70 -13.53 8.97
CA VAL A 269 15.92 -13.92 7.58
C VAL A 269 17.06 -13.15 6.94
N ILE A 270 17.11 -11.83 7.16
CA ILE A 270 18.06 -10.94 6.48
C ILE A 270 19.32 -10.65 7.31
N GLU A 271 19.36 -11.07 8.59
CA GLU A 271 20.46 -10.90 9.53
C GLU A 271 20.91 -9.43 9.72
N ARG A 272 19.94 -8.51 9.59
CA ARG A 272 20.16 -7.05 9.73
C ARG A 272 18.98 -6.42 10.46
N PRO A 273 19.18 -5.29 11.19
CA PRO A 273 18.11 -4.55 11.82
C PRO A 273 17.07 -4.03 10.82
N VAL A 274 15.79 -4.09 11.21
CA VAL A 274 14.66 -3.51 10.47
C VAL A 274 14.16 -2.29 11.23
N THR A 275 14.25 -1.12 10.59
CA THR A 275 13.97 0.17 11.23
C THR A 275 12.73 0.87 10.72
N ALA A 276 12.17 0.42 9.59
CA ALA A 276 11.01 1.01 8.95
C ALA A 276 9.77 0.10 9.08
N PHE A 277 8.61 0.70 9.29
CA PHE A 277 7.31 0.04 9.38
C PHE A 277 6.31 0.70 8.42
N ALA A 278 5.34 -0.06 7.89
CA ALA A 278 4.15 0.50 7.25
C ALA A 278 2.90 -0.09 7.92
N TYR A 279 1.89 0.76 8.14
CA TYR A 279 0.62 0.32 8.70
C TYR A 279 -0.22 -0.37 7.63
N PRO A 280 -0.71 -1.61 7.83
CA PRO A 280 -1.67 -2.26 6.95
C PRO A 280 -2.85 -1.35 6.62
N TYR A 281 -3.25 -1.28 5.35
CA TYR A 281 -4.24 -0.35 4.79
C TYR A 281 -3.87 1.14 4.98
N GLY A 282 -3.31 1.52 6.11
CA GLY A 282 -2.62 2.76 6.43
C GLY A 282 -3.45 4.04 6.47
N ARG A 283 -4.79 4.02 6.35
CA ARG A 283 -5.63 5.19 6.58
C ARG A 283 -5.80 5.45 8.08
N THR A 284 -6.26 6.62 8.45
CA THR A 284 -6.36 7.06 9.86
C THR A 284 -7.28 6.20 10.72
N GLU A 285 -8.26 5.52 10.11
CA GLU A 285 -9.15 4.57 10.77
C GLU A 285 -8.53 3.18 11.01
N HIS A 286 -7.43 2.85 10.32
CA HIS A 286 -6.83 1.51 10.37
C HIS A 286 -5.82 1.33 11.50
N TYR A 287 -5.39 2.41 12.14
CA TYR A 287 -4.48 2.38 13.29
C TYR A 287 -4.82 3.49 14.29
N THR A 288 -4.38 3.36 15.52
CA THR A 288 -4.69 4.29 16.60
C THR A 288 -3.42 4.91 17.19
N ARG A 289 -3.57 5.91 18.05
CA ARG A 289 -2.44 6.43 18.85
C ARG A 289 -1.77 5.32 19.68
N GLN A 290 -2.52 4.30 20.12
CA GLN A 290 -1.96 3.14 20.79
C GLN A 290 -1.11 2.30 19.84
N THR A 291 -1.57 2.07 18.62
CA THR A 291 -0.79 1.38 17.58
C THR A 291 0.53 2.10 17.30
N VAL A 292 0.52 3.42 17.15
CA VAL A 292 1.75 4.23 16.99
C VAL A 292 2.72 4.04 18.15
N ARG A 293 2.21 4.03 19.42
CA ARG A 293 3.05 3.74 20.58
C ARG A 293 3.67 2.34 20.55
N LEU A 294 2.93 1.34 20.08
CA LEU A 294 3.44 -0.03 19.94
C LEU A 294 4.55 -0.10 18.89
N VAL A 295 4.41 0.56 17.74
CA VAL A 295 5.44 0.64 16.70
C VAL A 295 6.72 1.28 17.25
N ARG A 296 6.60 2.39 18.00
CA ARG A 296 7.75 3.03 18.68
C ARG A 296 8.42 2.08 19.69
N ARG A 297 7.63 1.39 20.53
CA ARG A 297 8.14 0.43 21.52
C ARG A 297 8.80 -0.80 20.90
N ALA A 298 8.34 -1.21 19.72
CA ALA A 298 8.96 -2.29 18.97
C ALA A 298 10.34 -1.90 18.38
N GLY A 299 10.77 -0.64 18.53
CA GLY A 299 12.10 -0.16 18.16
C GLY A 299 12.24 0.22 16.68
N PHE A 300 11.14 0.49 15.97
CA PHE A 300 11.20 1.11 14.66
C PHE A 300 11.62 2.59 14.78
N ALA A 301 12.31 3.10 13.77
CA ALA A 301 12.73 4.50 13.69
C ALA A 301 11.70 5.38 12.97
N LEU A 302 10.93 4.79 12.05
CA LEU A 302 9.91 5.48 11.29
C LEU A 302 8.75 4.54 10.89
N ALA A 303 7.59 5.13 10.58
CA ALA A 303 6.46 4.39 10.06
C ALA A 303 5.67 5.20 9.02
N CYS A 304 5.25 4.51 7.96
CA CYS A 304 4.48 5.07 6.86
C CYS A 304 2.98 4.78 7.00
N ALA A 305 2.17 5.81 6.76
CA ALA A 305 0.73 5.72 6.58
C ALA A 305 0.38 5.67 5.08
N ASN A 306 -0.88 5.42 4.75
CA ASN A 306 -1.44 5.58 3.40
C ASN A 306 -2.45 6.74 3.42
N VAL A 307 -1.95 7.91 3.76
CA VAL A 307 -2.67 9.19 3.75
C VAL A 307 -1.95 10.10 2.78
N PRO A 308 -2.62 10.59 1.72
CA PRO A 308 -1.97 11.45 0.74
C PRO A 308 -1.48 12.75 1.37
N GLY A 309 -0.26 13.17 1.05
CA GLY A 309 0.30 14.43 1.52
C GLY A 309 1.80 14.53 1.32
N PRO A 310 2.34 15.75 1.39
CA PRO A 310 3.78 15.97 1.39
C PRO A 310 4.37 15.70 2.78
N VAL A 311 5.66 15.40 2.79
CA VAL A 311 6.49 15.29 3.98
C VAL A 311 7.33 16.57 4.11
N ASP A 312 7.42 17.12 5.30
CA ASP A 312 8.33 18.22 5.65
C ASP A 312 9.20 17.87 6.87
N ALA A 313 10.08 18.77 7.26
CA ALA A 313 11.02 18.56 8.37
C ALA A 313 10.35 18.36 9.74
N GLY A 314 9.09 18.79 9.90
CA GLY A 314 8.29 18.69 11.13
C GLY A 314 7.32 17.51 11.14
N THR A 315 7.21 16.76 10.05
CA THR A 315 6.31 15.60 9.97
C THR A 315 6.67 14.54 11.00
N ASP A 316 5.67 13.98 11.70
CA ASP A 316 5.87 12.88 12.66
C ASP A 316 6.49 11.66 11.93
N PRO A 317 7.70 11.22 12.31
CA PRO A 317 8.36 10.10 11.66
C PRO A 317 7.58 8.79 11.75
N PHE A 318 6.59 8.69 12.65
CA PHE A 318 5.75 7.51 12.79
C PHE A 318 4.40 7.61 12.07
N GLN A 319 4.20 8.63 11.26
CA GLN A 319 2.98 8.83 10.47
C GLN A 319 3.30 9.51 9.14
N LEU A 320 4.33 9.00 8.43
CA LEU A 320 4.78 9.57 7.17
C LEU A 320 3.68 9.39 6.10
N PRO A 321 3.15 10.48 5.52
CA PRO A 321 2.15 10.41 4.45
C PRO A 321 2.76 9.87 3.17
N ARG A 322 1.94 9.16 2.38
CA ARG A 322 2.34 8.57 1.11
C ARG A 322 1.28 8.79 0.03
N LEU A 323 1.73 8.90 -1.22
CA LEU A 323 0.88 8.87 -2.39
C LEU A 323 0.82 7.43 -2.92
N GLN A 324 -0.35 6.79 -2.81
CA GLN A 324 -0.59 5.51 -3.46
C GLN A 324 -0.64 5.70 -4.98
N VAL A 325 0.24 5.00 -5.68
CA VAL A 325 0.37 5.05 -7.14
C VAL A 325 -0.47 3.94 -7.75
N GLN A 326 -1.22 4.29 -8.77
CA GLN A 326 -1.98 3.35 -9.61
C GLN A 326 -1.36 3.23 -11.00
N ASN A 327 -1.95 2.46 -11.88
CA ASN A 327 -1.47 2.23 -13.25
C ASN A 327 -1.69 3.44 -14.16
N TRP A 328 -1.38 4.63 -13.66
CA TRP A 328 -1.56 5.90 -14.39
C TRP A 328 -0.66 6.02 -15.61
N GLY A 329 -1.11 6.78 -16.61
CA GLY A 329 -0.24 7.28 -17.65
C GLY A 329 0.80 8.26 -17.10
N VAL A 330 1.87 8.48 -17.85
CA VAL A 330 2.99 9.35 -17.41
C VAL A 330 2.55 10.79 -17.15
N GLU A 331 1.60 11.31 -17.94
CA GLU A 331 1.07 12.67 -17.80
C GLU A 331 0.26 12.82 -16.51
N GLU A 332 -0.64 11.86 -16.24
CA GLU A 332 -1.42 11.84 -15.01
C GLU A 332 -0.51 11.69 -13.79
N PHE A 333 0.46 10.78 -13.85
CA PHE A 333 1.45 10.60 -12.79
C PHE A 333 2.19 11.92 -12.49
N ALA A 334 2.69 12.60 -13.53
CA ALA A 334 3.39 13.88 -13.38
C ALA A 334 2.48 14.97 -12.78
N ALA A 335 1.22 15.05 -13.22
CA ALA A 335 0.25 16.00 -12.68
C ALA A 335 -0.03 15.75 -11.18
N ARG A 336 -0.16 14.48 -10.76
CA ARG A 336 -0.35 14.13 -9.34
C ARG A 336 0.85 14.47 -8.47
N LEU A 337 2.09 14.32 -8.98
CA LEU A 337 3.30 14.75 -8.27
C LEU A 337 3.35 16.27 -8.05
N LEU A 338 2.81 17.06 -9.00
CA LEU A 338 2.77 18.52 -8.89
C LEU A 338 1.70 19.01 -7.91
N ASN A 339 0.55 18.34 -7.86
CA ASN A 339 -0.57 18.74 -7.00
C ASN A 339 -0.32 18.54 -5.49
N LEU A 340 0.69 17.76 -5.11
CA LEU A 340 1.04 17.48 -3.71
C LEU A 340 2.25 18.33 -3.22
N THR A 341 2.71 19.26 -4.01
CA THR A 341 3.84 20.16 -3.69
C THR A 341 3.40 21.59 -3.63
#